data_6403176a2d00fb0b9771e1d7bd603b3e
#
_entry.id   6403176a2d00fb0b9771e1d7bd603b3e
#
_cell.length_a   1.000
_cell.length_b   1.000
_cell.length_c   1.000
_cell.angle_alpha   90.00
_cell.angle_beta   90.00
_cell.angle_gamma   90.00
#
_symmetry.space_group_name_H-M   'P 1'
#
loop_
_entity.id
_entity.type
_entity.pdbx_description
1 polymer ?
#
loop_
_entity_poly.entity_id
_entity_poly.type
_entity_poly.pdbx_seq_one_letter_code
_entity_poly.pdbx_strand_id
1 'polypeptide(L)'
;MNFSSGYVYLFLAIILGICANGFLKTTNGFTNIFPTIFCVTSIVLCLFCLSKAMNLIPVGFTYATYGGLTITAVTLFGIIKYDQLPNIYGAIGIILIIIGVILVNYLGKVSS
;
A
#
# COMPACT_ATOMS: atom_id res chain seq x y z
N MET A 1 18.64 -14.41 5.22
CA MET A 1 17.52 -13.83 4.48
C MET A 1 18.04 -12.79 3.53
N ASN A 2 17.34 -12.59 2.43
CA ASN A 2 17.82 -11.75 1.35
C ASN A 2 16.70 -10.83 0.88
N PHE A 3 16.99 -10.02 -0.15
CA PHE A 3 16.01 -9.09 -0.71
C PHE A 3 14.76 -9.80 -1.22
N SER A 4 14.89 -11.03 -1.74
CA SER A 4 13.74 -11.77 -2.22
C SER A 4 12.74 -12.02 -1.10
N SER A 5 13.21 -12.40 0.09
CA SER A 5 12.33 -12.56 1.25
C SER A 5 11.70 -11.24 1.66
N GLY A 6 12.47 -10.14 1.63
CA GLY A 6 11.94 -8.82 1.91
C GLY A 6 10.80 -8.43 0.98
N TYR A 7 10.95 -8.69 -0.31
CA TYR A 7 9.90 -8.37 -1.27
C TYR A 7 8.68 -9.27 -1.13
N VAL A 8 8.85 -10.52 -0.68
CA VAL A 8 7.71 -11.39 -0.38
C VAL A 8 6.87 -10.77 0.76
N TYR A 9 7.54 -10.36 1.85
CA TYR A 9 6.84 -9.70 2.95
C TYR A 9 6.19 -8.40 2.49
N LEU A 10 6.88 -7.63 1.66
CA LEU A 10 6.35 -6.37 1.13
C LEU A 10 5.11 -6.61 0.27
N PHE A 11 5.14 -7.63 -0.57
CA PHE A 11 4.00 -7.98 -1.41
C PHE A 11 2.77 -8.36 -0.56
N LEU A 12 2.99 -9.17 0.47
CA LEU A 12 1.92 -9.54 1.39
C LEU A 12 1.37 -8.30 2.12
N ALA A 13 2.25 -7.40 2.54
CA ALA A 13 1.84 -6.15 3.19
C ALA A 13 0.98 -5.31 2.26
N ILE A 14 1.37 -5.21 0.98
CA ILE A 14 0.61 -4.45 -0.01
C ILE A 14 -0.78 -5.03 -0.19
N ILE A 15 -0.90 -6.34 -0.33
CA ILE A 15 -2.20 -7.01 -0.48
C ILE A 15 -3.08 -6.74 0.74
N LEU A 16 -2.53 -6.93 1.94
CA LEU A 16 -3.28 -6.69 3.18
C LEU A 16 -3.66 -5.22 3.33
N GLY A 17 -2.76 -4.31 2.93
CA GLY A 17 -3.04 -2.88 2.97
C GLY A 17 -4.14 -2.49 1.99
N ILE A 18 -4.14 -3.07 0.79
CA ILE A 18 -5.20 -2.81 -0.19
C ILE A 18 -6.55 -3.29 0.35
N CYS A 19 -6.59 -4.48 0.94
CA CYS A 19 -7.82 -5.00 1.53
C CYS A 19 -8.31 -4.09 2.66
N ALA A 20 -7.42 -3.72 3.58
CA ALA A 20 -7.79 -2.88 4.71
C ALA A 20 -8.28 -1.52 4.25
N ASN A 21 -7.49 -0.84 3.41
CA ASN A 21 -7.81 0.53 3.00
C ASN A 21 -8.96 0.57 1.99
N GLY A 22 -9.05 -0.42 1.12
CA GLY A 22 -10.12 -0.47 0.12
C GLY A 22 -11.49 -0.66 0.74
N PHE A 23 -11.58 -1.42 1.82
CA PHE A 23 -12.85 -1.67 2.50
C PHE A 23 -13.07 -0.78 3.72
N LEU A 24 -12.15 0.14 3.98
CA LEU A 24 -12.25 1.01 5.15
C LEU A 24 -13.53 1.83 5.15
N LYS A 25 -13.98 2.25 3.98
CA LYS A 25 -15.22 3.03 3.85
C LYS A 25 -16.43 2.24 4.32
N THR A 26 -16.44 0.92 4.17
CA THR A 26 -17.56 0.08 4.56
C THR A 26 -17.73 -0.02 6.08
N THR A 27 -16.70 0.37 6.84
CA THR A 27 -16.80 0.37 8.30
C THR A 27 -17.70 1.49 8.83
N ASN A 28 -18.00 2.48 8.00
CA ASN A 28 -18.82 3.64 8.37
C ASN A 28 -18.33 4.27 9.68
N GLY A 29 -17.05 4.64 9.71
CA GLY A 29 -16.43 5.23 10.90
C GLY A 29 -16.25 4.23 12.03
N PHE A 30 -16.04 2.95 11.70
CA PHE A 30 -15.90 1.85 12.66
C PHE A 30 -17.18 1.56 13.45
N THR A 31 -18.32 1.86 12.85
CA THR A 31 -19.61 1.52 13.47
C THR A 31 -20.13 0.17 13.01
N ASN A 32 -19.76 -0.28 11.82
CA ASN A 32 -20.15 -1.59 11.32
C ASN A 32 -19.14 -2.64 11.80
N ILE A 33 -19.61 -3.59 12.62
CA ILE A 33 -18.72 -4.51 13.35
C ILE A 33 -17.90 -5.39 12.42
N PHE A 34 -18.55 -6.09 11.46
CA PHE A 34 -17.82 -7.06 10.62
C PHE A 34 -16.79 -6.39 9.71
N PRO A 35 -17.12 -5.32 8.97
CA PRO A 35 -16.08 -4.62 8.20
C PRO A 35 -14.97 -4.06 9.07
N THR A 36 -15.30 -3.58 10.28
CA THR A 36 -14.30 -3.04 11.20
C THR A 36 -13.32 -4.13 11.62
N ILE A 37 -13.80 -5.30 12.00
CA ILE A 37 -12.94 -6.42 12.40
C ILE A 37 -12.05 -6.82 11.22
N PHE A 38 -12.60 -6.91 10.03
CA PHE A 38 -11.84 -7.27 8.84
C PHE A 38 -10.71 -6.26 8.58
N CYS A 39 -11.03 -4.95 8.62
CA CYS A 39 -10.04 -3.92 8.36
C CYS A 39 -8.96 -3.88 9.43
N VAL A 40 -9.33 -3.96 10.70
CA VAL A 40 -8.36 -3.91 11.80
C VAL A 40 -7.43 -5.11 11.74
N THR A 41 -7.96 -6.31 11.52
CA THR A 41 -7.16 -7.52 11.40
C THR A 41 -6.19 -7.41 10.23
N SER A 42 -6.69 -6.96 9.08
CA SER A 42 -5.87 -6.81 7.88
C SER A 42 -4.73 -5.82 8.09
N ILE A 43 -5.00 -4.68 8.73
CA ILE A 43 -3.97 -3.66 8.92
C ILE A 43 -2.92 -4.10 9.94
N VAL A 44 -3.32 -4.84 10.97
CA VAL A 44 -2.37 -5.37 11.95
C VAL A 44 -1.42 -6.35 11.26
N LEU A 45 -1.94 -7.26 10.45
CA LEU A 45 -1.12 -8.19 9.69
C LEU A 45 -0.25 -7.47 8.66
N CYS A 46 -0.80 -6.43 8.04
CA CYS A 46 -0.06 -5.58 7.10
C CYS A 46 1.16 -4.97 7.77
N LEU A 47 0.99 -4.39 8.95
CA LEU A 47 2.10 -3.75 9.67
C LEU A 47 3.14 -4.79 10.10
N PHE A 48 2.71 -5.98 10.48
CA PHE A 48 3.63 -7.06 10.78
C PHE A 48 4.51 -7.40 9.57
N CYS A 49 3.89 -7.58 8.41
CA CYS A 49 4.62 -7.88 7.19
C CYS A 49 5.54 -6.73 6.77
N LEU A 50 5.09 -5.48 6.91
CA LEU A 50 5.92 -4.31 6.65
C LEU A 50 7.15 -4.28 7.55
N SER A 51 6.97 -4.57 8.84
CA SER A 51 8.08 -4.62 9.78
C SER A 51 9.11 -5.65 9.36
N LYS A 52 8.68 -6.82 8.93
CA LYS A 52 9.59 -7.86 8.44
C LYS A 52 10.31 -7.41 7.17
N ALA A 53 9.61 -6.75 6.25
CA ALA A 53 10.22 -6.24 5.03
C ALA A 53 11.28 -5.19 5.34
N MET A 54 11.02 -4.32 6.31
CA MET A 54 11.95 -3.26 6.70
C MET A 54 13.25 -3.77 7.30
N ASN A 55 13.28 -5.00 7.78
CA ASN A 55 14.52 -5.62 8.25
C ASN A 55 15.42 -6.05 7.10
N LEU A 56 14.87 -6.18 5.89
CA LEU A 56 15.59 -6.72 4.73
C LEU A 56 15.73 -5.69 3.61
N ILE A 57 14.89 -4.68 3.59
CA ILE A 57 14.89 -3.62 2.58
C ILE A 57 14.96 -2.28 3.31
N PRO A 58 15.69 -1.26 2.79
CA PRO A 58 15.72 0.04 3.46
C PRO A 58 14.32 0.57 3.76
N VAL A 59 14.16 1.19 4.93
CA VAL A 59 12.84 1.65 5.42
C VAL A 59 12.15 2.58 4.42
N GLY A 60 12.90 3.54 3.87
CA GLY A 60 12.33 4.47 2.90
C GLY A 60 11.85 3.78 1.64
N PHE A 61 12.64 2.82 1.14
CA PHE A 61 12.28 2.06 -0.06
C PHE A 61 11.03 1.21 0.19
N THR A 62 10.99 0.56 1.35
CA THR A 62 9.85 -0.28 1.73
C THR A 62 8.57 0.55 1.77
N TYR A 63 8.61 1.66 2.48
CA TYR A 63 7.42 2.47 2.68
C TYR A 63 6.99 3.21 1.41
N ALA A 64 7.94 3.69 0.61
CA ALA A 64 7.61 4.35 -0.66
C ALA A 64 6.91 3.36 -1.61
N THR A 65 7.42 2.15 -1.69
CA THR A 65 6.84 1.11 -2.55
C THR A 65 5.46 0.71 -2.04
N TYR A 66 5.36 0.44 -0.74
CA TYR A 66 4.08 0.08 -0.13
C TYR A 66 3.06 1.19 -0.32
N GLY A 67 3.43 2.43 0.02
CA GLY A 67 2.52 3.56 -0.08
C GLY A 67 2.10 3.83 -1.51
N GLY A 68 3.06 3.87 -2.43
CA GLY A 68 2.76 4.17 -3.83
C GLY A 68 1.86 3.13 -4.48
N LEU A 69 2.17 1.86 -4.30
CA LEU A 69 1.37 0.78 -4.90
C LEU A 69 0.01 0.66 -4.21
N THR A 70 -0.04 0.83 -2.88
CA THR A 70 -1.30 0.77 -2.15
C THR A 70 -2.21 1.93 -2.55
N ILE A 71 -1.67 3.15 -2.63
CA ILE A 71 -2.46 4.32 -3.04
C ILE A 71 -3.02 4.12 -4.44
N THR A 72 -2.19 3.65 -5.36
CA THR A 72 -2.63 3.41 -6.74
C THR A 72 -3.75 2.37 -6.79
N ALA A 73 -3.56 1.25 -6.10
CA ALA A 73 -4.55 0.17 -6.10
C ALA A 73 -5.86 0.60 -5.43
N VAL A 74 -5.78 1.30 -4.31
CA VAL A 74 -6.98 1.77 -3.59
C VAL A 74 -7.71 2.81 -4.42
N THR A 75 -6.99 3.67 -5.15
CA THR A 75 -7.62 4.63 -6.05
C THR A 75 -8.38 3.93 -7.16
N LEU A 76 -7.76 2.92 -7.77
CA LEU A 76 -8.45 2.12 -8.81
C LEU A 76 -9.68 1.42 -8.24
N PHE A 77 -9.56 0.89 -7.02
CA PHE A 77 -10.68 0.26 -6.33
C PHE A 77 -11.83 1.26 -6.11
N GLY A 78 -11.49 2.48 -5.69
CA GLY A 78 -12.47 3.55 -5.50
C GLY A 78 -13.19 3.93 -6.79
N ILE A 79 -12.46 3.95 -7.92
CA ILE A 79 -13.06 4.22 -9.22
C ILE A 79 -14.07 3.14 -9.57
N ILE A 80 -13.69 1.87 -9.39
CA ILE A 80 -14.53 0.75 -9.80
C ILE A 80 -15.73 0.57 -8.87
N LYS A 81 -15.49 0.59 -7.56
CA LYS A 81 -16.54 0.25 -6.59
C LYS A 81 -17.39 1.45 -6.17
N TYR A 82 -16.77 2.61 -6.05
CA TYR A 82 -17.44 3.80 -5.48
C TYR A 82 -17.64 4.92 -6.51
N ASP A 83 -17.31 4.69 -7.78
CA ASP A 83 -17.43 5.69 -8.85
C ASP A 83 -16.69 6.99 -8.55
N GLN A 84 -15.53 6.90 -7.91
CA GLN A 84 -14.77 8.07 -7.50
C GLN A 84 -13.68 8.39 -8.53
N LEU A 85 -14.09 8.91 -9.69
CA LEU A 85 -13.14 9.23 -10.75
C LEU A 85 -12.29 10.45 -10.38
N PRO A 86 -10.95 10.35 -10.47
CA PRO A 86 -10.11 11.52 -10.26
C PRO A 86 -10.19 12.45 -11.48
N ASN A 87 -9.96 13.74 -11.22
CA ASN A 87 -9.80 14.68 -12.34
C ASN A 87 -8.39 14.53 -12.91
N ILE A 88 -8.05 15.40 -13.89
CA ILE A 88 -6.75 15.30 -14.56
C ILE A 88 -5.59 15.51 -13.57
N TYR A 89 -5.76 16.37 -12.57
CA TYR A 89 -4.71 16.60 -11.57
C TYR A 89 -4.47 15.38 -10.71
N GLY A 90 -5.54 14.69 -10.31
CA GLY A 90 -5.42 13.43 -9.58
C GLY A 90 -4.76 12.35 -10.41
N ALA A 91 -5.12 12.25 -11.68
CA ALA A 91 -4.52 11.27 -12.59
C ALA A 91 -3.02 11.53 -12.77
N ILE A 92 -2.63 12.79 -12.96
CA ILE A 92 -1.22 13.16 -13.08
C ILE A 92 -0.47 12.82 -11.80
N GLY A 93 -1.05 13.13 -10.63
CA GLY A 93 -0.42 12.83 -9.35
C GLY A 93 -0.16 11.35 -9.15
N ILE A 94 -1.13 10.51 -9.51
CA ILE A 94 -0.97 9.06 -9.40
C ILE A 94 0.12 8.55 -10.33
N ILE A 95 0.18 9.07 -11.56
CA ILE A 95 1.25 8.72 -12.51
C ILE A 95 2.61 9.09 -11.93
N LEU A 96 2.73 10.27 -11.31
CA LEU A 96 3.98 10.70 -10.69
C LEU A 96 4.38 9.78 -9.54
N ILE A 97 3.41 9.31 -8.75
CA ILE A 97 3.68 8.36 -7.67
C ILE A 97 4.24 7.06 -8.24
N ILE A 98 3.63 6.54 -9.30
CA ILE A 98 4.08 5.30 -9.95
C ILE A 98 5.51 5.48 -10.47
N ILE A 99 5.78 6.58 -11.14
CA ILE A 99 7.12 6.88 -11.64
C ILE A 99 8.12 6.95 -10.49
N GLY A 100 7.75 7.60 -9.38
CA GLY A 100 8.60 7.68 -8.19
C GLY A 100 8.92 6.33 -7.61
N VAL A 101 7.94 5.44 -7.52
CA VAL A 101 8.15 4.07 -7.02
C VAL A 101 9.12 3.31 -7.92
N ILE A 102 8.97 3.44 -9.24
CA ILE A 102 9.87 2.79 -10.18
C ILE A 102 11.29 3.31 -10.00
N LEU A 103 11.46 4.63 -9.89
CA LEU A 103 12.78 5.22 -9.69
C LEU A 103 13.44 4.73 -8.40
N VAL A 104 12.69 4.68 -7.31
CA VAL A 104 13.22 4.24 -6.02
C VAL A 104 13.70 2.79 -6.10
N ASN A 105 12.94 1.93 -6.75
CA ASN A 105 13.25 0.50 -6.73
C ASN A 105 14.31 0.09 -7.74
N TYR A 106 14.39 0.78 -8.89
CA TYR A 106 15.33 0.40 -9.94
C TYR A 106 16.60 1.24 -9.95
N LEU A 107 16.49 2.52 -9.65
CA LEU A 107 17.62 3.45 -9.76
C LEU A 107 18.06 4.04 -8.44
N GLY A 108 17.19 4.00 -7.41
CA GLY A 108 17.50 4.58 -6.12
C GLY A 108 18.52 3.75 -5.35
N LYS A 109 19.35 4.43 -4.56
CA LYS A 109 20.34 3.79 -3.71
C LYS A 109 20.36 4.49 -2.36
N VAL A 110 20.65 3.73 -1.32
CA VAL A 110 20.75 4.26 0.02
C VAL A 110 22.21 4.18 0.46
N SER A 111 22.74 5.29 0.94
CA SER A 111 24.05 5.29 1.60
C SER A 111 23.91 4.56 2.92
N SER A 112 24.69 3.54 3.10
CA SER A 112 24.64 2.77 4.35
C SER A 112 25.74 3.21 5.29
#